data_32241cfb5e71f131765947c0b68c30c1
#
_entry.id   32241cfb5e71f131765947c0b68c30c1
#
_cell.length_a   1.000
_cell.length_b   1.000
_cell.length_c   1.000
_cell.angle_alpha   90.00
_cell.angle_beta   90.00
_cell.angle_gamma   90.00
#
_symmetry.space_group_name_H-M   'P 1'
#
loop_
_entity.id
_entity.type
_entity.pdbx_description
1 polymer ?
#
loop_
_entity_poly.entity_id
_entity_poly.type
_entity_poly.pdbx_seq_one_letter_code
_entity_poly.pdbx_strand_id
1 'polypeptide(L)'
;MPSLKDLAKECGVSVATVSKALNDQPDIAAATRERIRAAARRMGYLPNAAARALKTNRTYNLGVLFVDERQSGLTHEYFSAVLDSFKVEAEQRGYDITFINHNISGRSMTYLEHCHYRSVDGVVIACVNFYDPQVVELVNSDVPVVTIDHVFNNRMAVLSDNVAGLKALVKQAWACGHRRIAFIHGEKTSVTENRIAGFYQACEELGLEIPEEYVRDGVYHDVERCAEETRALLALPQRPTCIIFP
;
A
#
# COMPACT_ATOMS: atom_id res chain seq x y z
N MET A 1 2.04 -30.33 -18.54
CA MET A 1 3.13 -30.12 -17.59
C MET A 1 3.37 -31.41 -16.83
N PRO A 2 4.62 -31.82 -16.56
CA PRO A 2 4.89 -33.00 -15.74
C PRO A 2 4.32 -32.82 -14.33
N SER A 3 3.86 -33.92 -13.75
CA SER A 3 3.31 -33.95 -12.40
C SER A 3 4.36 -34.40 -11.37
N LEU A 4 4.04 -34.22 -10.09
CA LEU A 4 4.87 -34.74 -8.99
C LEU A 4 5.03 -36.29 -9.08
N LYS A 5 4.02 -36.98 -9.63
CA LYS A 5 4.07 -38.45 -9.85
C LYS A 5 5.04 -38.80 -10.96
N ASP A 6 5.11 -38.01 -12.04
CA ASP A 6 6.03 -38.24 -13.14
C ASP A 6 7.47 -38.06 -12.69
N LEU A 7 7.74 -37.02 -11.88
CA LEU A 7 9.06 -36.79 -11.30
C LEU A 7 9.46 -37.88 -10.32
N ALA A 8 8.52 -38.41 -9.54
CA ALA A 8 8.78 -39.55 -8.64
C ALA A 8 9.17 -40.82 -9.43
N LYS A 9 8.46 -41.08 -10.53
CA LYS A 9 8.75 -42.19 -11.44
C LYS A 9 10.14 -42.07 -12.08
N GLU A 10 10.46 -40.87 -12.61
CA GLU A 10 11.76 -40.55 -13.22
C GLU A 10 12.92 -40.76 -12.22
N CYS A 11 12.73 -40.34 -10.97
CA CYS A 11 13.74 -40.44 -9.92
C CYS A 11 13.76 -41.79 -9.20
N GLY A 12 12.83 -42.70 -9.48
CA GLY A 12 12.75 -44.01 -8.79
C GLY A 12 12.52 -43.91 -7.28
N VAL A 13 11.74 -42.90 -6.85
CA VAL A 13 11.45 -42.65 -5.42
C VAL A 13 9.94 -42.41 -5.21
N SER A 14 9.51 -42.39 -3.96
CA SER A 14 8.11 -42.12 -3.65
C SER A 14 7.76 -40.62 -3.92
N VAL A 15 6.48 -40.33 -4.18
CA VAL A 15 5.97 -38.98 -4.30
C VAL A 15 6.25 -38.18 -3.02
N ALA A 16 6.15 -38.79 -1.85
CA ALA A 16 6.50 -38.18 -0.58
C ALA A 16 7.96 -37.74 -0.50
N THR A 17 8.87 -38.60 -0.97
CA THR A 17 10.31 -38.29 -1.04
C THR A 17 10.60 -37.12 -1.96
N VAL A 18 9.96 -37.09 -3.13
CA VAL A 18 10.07 -35.93 -4.06
C VAL A 18 9.56 -34.64 -3.42
N SER A 19 8.37 -34.68 -2.80
CA SER A 19 7.81 -33.54 -2.11
C SER A 19 8.72 -33.02 -0.99
N LYS A 20 9.27 -33.90 -0.18
CA LYS A 20 10.21 -33.57 0.89
C LYS A 20 11.50 -32.96 0.35
N ALA A 21 12.08 -33.53 -0.71
CA ALA A 21 13.28 -33.03 -1.34
C ALA A 21 13.14 -31.64 -1.95
N LEU A 22 12.01 -31.38 -2.61
CA LEU A 22 11.70 -30.06 -3.20
C LEU A 22 11.40 -28.97 -2.15
N ASN A 23 10.96 -29.37 -0.94
CA ASN A 23 10.67 -28.47 0.17
C ASN A 23 11.80 -28.43 1.23
N ASP A 24 13.02 -28.85 0.89
CA ASP A 24 14.20 -28.78 1.74
C ASP A 24 14.09 -29.48 3.10
N GLN A 25 13.25 -30.51 3.20
CA GLN A 25 13.09 -31.22 4.46
C GLN A 25 14.44 -31.88 4.85
N PRO A 26 14.84 -31.78 6.14
CA PRO A 26 16.18 -32.20 6.58
C PRO A 26 16.37 -33.73 6.54
N ASP A 27 15.30 -34.51 6.50
CA ASP A 27 15.29 -35.96 6.47
C ASP A 27 15.64 -36.57 5.09
N ILE A 28 15.91 -35.73 4.08
CA ILE A 28 16.34 -36.15 2.75
C ILE A 28 17.83 -35.88 2.56
N ALA A 29 18.61 -36.93 2.23
CA ALA A 29 20.05 -36.82 1.97
C ALA A 29 20.31 -35.78 0.85
N ALA A 30 21.37 -34.97 1.01
CA ALA A 30 21.74 -33.90 0.07
C ALA A 30 21.89 -34.39 -1.38
N ALA A 31 22.53 -35.55 -1.59
CA ALA A 31 22.68 -36.12 -2.91
C ALA A 31 21.36 -36.52 -3.57
N THR A 32 20.39 -37.03 -2.79
CA THR A 32 19.05 -37.38 -3.28
C THR A 32 18.28 -36.10 -3.63
N ARG A 33 18.39 -35.07 -2.81
CA ARG A 33 17.76 -33.77 -3.03
C ARG A 33 18.24 -33.12 -4.33
N GLU A 34 19.56 -33.10 -4.53
CA GLU A 34 20.13 -32.50 -5.75
C GLU A 34 19.75 -33.29 -7.01
N ARG A 35 19.74 -34.62 -6.95
CA ARG A 35 19.29 -35.48 -8.04
C ARG A 35 17.84 -35.19 -8.43
N ILE A 36 16.95 -35.04 -7.44
CA ILE A 36 15.53 -34.72 -7.68
C ILE A 36 15.37 -33.33 -8.26
N ARG A 37 16.11 -32.34 -7.77
CA ARG A 37 16.10 -30.98 -8.32
C ARG A 37 16.60 -30.91 -9.75
N ALA A 38 17.68 -31.64 -10.05
CA ALA A 38 18.19 -31.72 -11.42
C ALA A 38 17.16 -32.36 -12.37
N ALA A 39 16.49 -33.43 -11.94
CA ALA A 39 15.43 -34.06 -12.71
C ALA A 39 14.24 -33.12 -12.91
N ALA A 40 13.84 -32.39 -11.88
CA ALA A 40 12.75 -31.37 -11.96
C ALA A 40 13.09 -30.29 -12.99
N ARG A 41 14.29 -29.72 -12.94
CA ARG A 41 14.76 -28.73 -13.95
C ARG A 41 14.74 -29.31 -15.36
N ARG A 42 15.28 -30.52 -15.57
CA ARG A 42 15.32 -31.17 -16.87
C ARG A 42 13.92 -31.44 -17.44
N MET A 43 13.00 -31.84 -16.61
CA MET A 43 11.61 -32.14 -17.00
C MET A 43 10.74 -30.87 -17.13
N GLY A 44 11.24 -29.70 -16.76
CA GLY A 44 10.42 -28.48 -16.68
C GLY A 44 9.29 -28.58 -15.63
N TYR A 45 9.51 -29.35 -14.54
CA TYR A 45 8.56 -29.46 -13.46
C TYR A 45 8.58 -28.18 -12.61
N LEU A 46 7.44 -27.55 -12.48
CA LEU A 46 7.21 -26.43 -11.55
C LEU A 46 6.26 -26.89 -10.43
N PRO A 47 6.60 -26.63 -9.16
CA PRO A 47 5.72 -26.91 -8.04
C PRO A 47 4.37 -26.17 -8.23
N ASN A 48 3.27 -26.88 -8.02
CA ASN A 48 1.95 -26.28 -8.06
C ASN A 48 1.70 -25.48 -6.77
N ALA A 49 1.57 -24.16 -6.90
CA ALA A 49 1.34 -23.25 -5.78
C ALA A 49 0.06 -23.60 -5.00
N ALA A 50 -1.03 -23.96 -5.69
CA ALA A 50 -2.28 -24.36 -5.05
C ALA A 50 -2.13 -25.64 -4.21
N ALA A 51 -1.38 -26.63 -4.73
CA ALA A 51 -1.11 -27.85 -3.96
C ALA A 51 -0.20 -27.59 -2.75
N ARG A 52 0.72 -26.64 -2.85
CA ARG A 52 1.55 -26.19 -1.72
C ARG A 52 0.69 -25.47 -0.68
N ALA A 53 -0.19 -24.56 -1.11
CA ALA A 53 -1.09 -23.81 -0.24
C ALA A 53 -1.98 -24.71 0.61
N LEU A 54 -2.56 -25.76 0.03
CA LEU A 54 -3.35 -26.77 0.76
C LEU A 54 -2.57 -27.48 1.87
N LYS A 55 -1.26 -27.64 1.72
CA LYS A 55 -0.39 -28.30 2.71
C LYS A 55 0.10 -27.38 3.80
N THR A 56 0.41 -26.11 3.44
CA THR A 56 1.08 -25.15 4.33
C THR A 56 0.09 -24.16 4.95
N ASN A 57 -1.15 -24.13 4.48
CA ASN A 57 -2.16 -23.10 4.78
C ASN A 57 -1.65 -21.68 4.49
N ARG A 58 -0.74 -21.54 3.49
CA ARG A 58 -0.20 -20.28 2.99
C ARG A 58 -0.17 -20.27 1.49
N THR A 59 -0.66 -19.23 0.89
CA THR A 59 -0.69 -19.07 -0.57
C THR A 59 0.53 -18.32 -1.10
N TYR A 60 1.23 -17.59 -0.25
CA TYR A 60 2.27 -16.63 -0.61
C TYR A 60 1.75 -15.58 -1.60
N ASN A 61 0.51 -15.13 -1.38
CA ASN A 61 -0.15 -14.11 -2.17
C ASN A 61 -0.65 -13.00 -1.24
N LEU A 62 -0.26 -11.77 -1.51
CA LEU A 62 -0.70 -10.58 -0.79
C LEU A 62 -1.70 -9.81 -1.64
N GLY A 63 -2.76 -9.33 -1.01
CA GLY A 63 -3.72 -8.42 -1.62
C GLY A 63 -3.25 -6.97 -1.55
N VAL A 64 -3.55 -6.21 -2.59
CA VAL A 64 -3.46 -4.75 -2.60
C VAL A 64 -4.84 -4.21 -2.92
N LEU A 65 -5.46 -3.54 -1.96
CA LEU A 65 -6.66 -2.75 -2.19
C LEU A 65 -6.25 -1.29 -2.40
N PHE A 66 -6.41 -0.84 -3.64
CA PHE A 66 -6.08 0.51 -4.06
C PHE A 66 -7.20 1.01 -4.97
N VAL A 67 -7.91 2.05 -4.54
CA VAL A 67 -9.03 2.64 -5.28
C VAL A 67 -8.84 4.14 -5.29
N ASP A 68 -8.26 4.65 -6.36
CA ASP A 68 -8.16 6.09 -6.57
C ASP A 68 -9.47 6.61 -7.19
N GLU A 69 -10.28 7.30 -6.39
CA GLU A 69 -11.55 7.89 -6.82
C GLU A 69 -11.38 8.93 -7.93
N ARG A 70 -10.19 9.50 -8.09
CA ARG A 70 -9.85 10.50 -9.12
C ARG A 70 -9.31 9.91 -10.39
N GLN A 71 -9.19 8.58 -10.46
CA GLN A 71 -8.73 7.86 -11.64
C GLN A 71 -7.29 8.22 -12.10
N SER A 72 -6.44 8.78 -11.22
CA SER A 72 -5.00 8.90 -11.47
C SER A 72 -4.35 7.49 -11.55
N GLY A 73 -5.00 6.52 -10.94
CA GLY A 73 -4.59 5.13 -10.94
C GLY A 73 -3.18 4.96 -10.37
N LEU A 74 -2.40 4.09 -10.99
CA LEU A 74 -1.03 3.81 -10.56
C LEU A 74 -0.01 4.91 -10.93
N THR A 75 -0.46 6.03 -11.52
CA THR A 75 0.42 7.16 -11.86
C THR A 75 0.53 8.19 -10.73
N HIS A 76 -0.19 8.00 -9.64
CA HIS A 76 -0.09 8.83 -8.44
C HIS A 76 1.31 8.70 -7.82
N GLU A 77 2.14 9.75 -7.85
CA GLU A 77 3.57 9.69 -7.50
C GLU A 77 3.84 9.06 -6.12
N TYR A 78 3.16 9.52 -5.08
CA TYR A 78 3.34 8.98 -3.72
C TYR A 78 2.96 7.50 -3.64
N PHE A 79 1.75 7.14 -4.07
CA PHE A 79 1.30 5.76 -3.98
C PHE A 79 2.01 4.83 -4.95
N SER A 80 2.45 5.30 -6.11
CA SER A 80 3.29 4.49 -7.00
C SER A 80 4.61 4.10 -6.33
N ALA A 81 5.25 5.03 -5.61
CA ALA A 81 6.46 4.74 -4.85
C ALA A 81 6.22 3.75 -3.69
N VAL A 82 5.11 3.91 -2.96
CA VAL A 82 4.69 2.98 -1.90
C VAL A 82 4.45 1.58 -2.47
N LEU A 83 3.70 1.48 -3.57
CA LEU A 83 3.38 0.20 -4.22
C LEU A 83 4.61 -0.47 -4.82
N ASP A 84 5.54 0.30 -5.40
CA ASP A 84 6.80 -0.23 -5.91
C ASP A 84 7.66 -0.81 -4.78
N SER A 85 7.81 -0.08 -3.68
CA SER A 85 8.52 -0.57 -2.49
C SER A 85 7.87 -1.83 -1.91
N PHE A 86 6.53 -1.85 -1.85
CA PHE A 86 5.78 -3.03 -1.39
C PHE A 86 6.02 -4.24 -2.32
N LYS A 87 5.99 -4.01 -3.65
CA LYS A 87 6.26 -5.05 -4.65
C LYS A 87 7.66 -5.63 -4.48
N VAL A 88 8.68 -4.78 -4.37
CA VAL A 88 10.07 -5.21 -4.22
C VAL A 88 10.24 -6.07 -2.97
N GLU A 89 9.69 -5.65 -1.84
CA GLU A 89 9.80 -6.40 -0.57
C GLU A 89 9.00 -7.71 -0.60
N ALA A 90 7.80 -7.70 -1.20
CA ALA A 90 7.00 -8.92 -1.38
C ALA A 90 7.74 -9.97 -2.22
N GLU A 91 8.33 -9.55 -3.34
CA GLU A 91 9.12 -10.40 -4.23
C GLU A 91 10.34 -11.01 -3.51
N GLN A 92 11.10 -10.21 -2.75
CA GLN A 92 12.24 -10.68 -1.96
C GLN A 92 11.84 -11.74 -0.93
N ARG A 93 10.62 -11.65 -0.38
CA ARG A 93 10.06 -12.62 0.57
C ARG A 93 9.32 -13.77 -0.09
N GLY A 94 9.29 -13.83 -1.42
CA GLY A 94 8.65 -14.90 -2.20
C GLY A 94 7.13 -14.83 -2.23
N TYR A 95 6.56 -13.63 -2.12
CA TYR A 95 5.14 -13.38 -2.26
C TYR A 95 4.78 -12.83 -3.64
N ASP A 96 3.67 -13.32 -4.18
CA ASP A 96 2.97 -12.70 -5.29
C ASP A 96 2.03 -11.58 -4.79
N ILE A 97 1.63 -10.69 -5.70
CA ILE A 97 0.68 -9.61 -5.40
C ILE A 97 -0.55 -9.71 -6.29
N THR A 98 -1.73 -9.56 -5.67
CA THR A 98 -3.01 -9.50 -6.35
C THR A 98 -3.73 -8.20 -6.03
N PHE A 99 -4.09 -7.40 -7.04
CA PHE A 99 -4.98 -6.26 -6.82
C PHE A 99 -6.39 -6.76 -6.51
N ILE A 100 -6.97 -6.23 -5.43
CA ILE A 100 -8.30 -6.56 -4.96
C ILE A 100 -9.31 -5.65 -5.69
N ASN A 101 -10.28 -6.26 -6.36
CA ASN A 101 -11.25 -5.59 -7.23
C ASN A 101 -12.66 -6.13 -6.98
N HIS A 102 -13.67 -5.41 -7.49
CA HIS A 102 -15.08 -5.80 -7.39
C HIS A 102 -15.55 -6.78 -8.47
N ASN A 103 -14.93 -6.78 -9.65
CA ASN A 103 -15.42 -7.56 -10.80
C ASN A 103 -14.40 -8.61 -11.19
N ILE A 104 -14.70 -9.88 -10.88
CA ILE A 104 -13.85 -11.02 -11.16
C ILE A 104 -14.61 -12.04 -11.99
N SER A 105 -14.07 -12.40 -13.15
CA SER A 105 -14.66 -13.41 -14.05
C SER A 105 -16.15 -13.13 -14.37
N GLY A 106 -16.53 -11.86 -14.54
CA GLY A 106 -17.91 -11.45 -14.81
C GLY A 106 -18.86 -11.52 -13.62
N ARG A 107 -18.34 -11.69 -12.41
CA ARG A 107 -19.13 -11.66 -11.16
C ARG A 107 -18.74 -10.46 -10.32
N SER A 108 -19.72 -9.79 -9.74
CA SER A 108 -19.49 -8.77 -8.71
C SER A 108 -19.20 -9.47 -7.38
N MET A 109 -18.17 -8.98 -6.68
CA MET A 109 -17.75 -9.46 -5.37
C MET A 109 -17.45 -8.27 -4.48
N THR A 110 -17.62 -8.42 -3.14
CA THR A 110 -17.04 -7.47 -2.19
C THR A 110 -15.53 -7.62 -2.14
N TYR A 111 -14.84 -6.66 -1.53
CA TYR A 111 -13.38 -6.75 -1.33
C TYR A 111 -13.01 -7.97 -0.49
N LEU A 112 -13.79 -8.27 0.55
CA LEU A 112 -13.60 -9.44 1.40
C LEU A 112 -13.80 -10.75 0.63
N GLU A 113 -14.87 -10.85 -0.17
CA GLU A 113 -15.13 -12.02 -1.02
C GLU A 113 -13.97 -12.24 -2.01
N HIS A 114 -13.42 -11.17 -2.60
CA HIS A 114 -12.28 -11.31 -3.50
C HIS A 114 -11.03 -11.79 -2.76
N CYS A 115 -10.77 -11.29 -1.56
CA CYS A 115 -9.66 -11.76 -0.72
C CYS A 115 -9.76 -13.26 -0.43
N HIS A 116 -10.95 -13.74 -0.06
CA HIS A 116 -11.22 -15.16 0.15
C HIS A 116 -11.11 -15.98 -1.14
N TYR A 117 -11.67 -15.48 -2.24
CA TYR A 117 -11.59 -16.14 -3.55
C TYR A 117 -10.13 -16.33 -4.02
N ARG A 118 -9.26 -15.39 -3.75
CA ARG A 118 -7.82 -15.46 -4.05
C ARG A 118 -7.02 -16.10 -2.92
N SER A 119 -7.65 -16.35 -1.77
CA SER A 119 -6.98 -16.88 -0.59
C SER A 119 -5.72 -16.09 -0.24
N VAL A 120 -5.80 -14.76 -0.20
CA VAL A 120 -4.65 -13.93 0.14
C VAL A 120 -4.22 -14.14 1.59
N ASP A 121 -2.93 -14.12 1.87
CA ASP A 121 -2.37 -14.28 3.21
C ASP A 121 -2.48 -12.98 4.04
N GLY A 122 -2.77 -11.86 3.40
CA GLY A 122 -3.00 -10.55 4.00
C GLY A 122 -3.21 -9.48 2.93
N VAL A 123 -3.66 -8.30 3.34
CA VAL A 123 -3.99 -7.19 2.44
C VAL A 123 -3.37 -5.89 2.93
N VAL A 124 -2.74 -5.13 2.03
CA VAL A 124 -2.46 -3.71 2.23
C VAL A 124 -3.58 -2.87 1.61
N ILE A 125 -4.07 -1.90 2.38
CA ILE A 125 -5.12 -0.97 1.95
C ILE A 125 -4.53 0.44 1.87
N ALA A 126 -4.59 1.03 0.68
CA ALA A 126 -4.05 2.35 0.42
C ALA A 126 -4.96 3.13 -0.54
N CYS A 127 -5.02 4.45 -0.38
CA CYS A 127 -5.74 5.34 -1.31
C CYS A 127 -7.21 4.92 -1.54
N VAL A 128 -7.94 4.68 -0.46
CA VAL A 128 -9.37 4.33 -0.50
C VAL A 128 -10.18 5.29 0.34
N ASN A 129 -11.48 5.33 0.12
CA ASN A 129 -12.40 5.87 1.12
C ASN A 129 -12.49 4.88 2.30
N PHE A 130 -11.81 5.17 3.39
CA PHE A 130 -11.78 4.31 4.59
C PHE A 130 -13.13 4.23 5.32
N TYR A 131 -14.12 5.04 4.93
CA TYR A 131 -15.50 4.97 5.44
C TYR A 131 -16.42 4.14 4.53
N ASP A 132 -15.92 3.64 3.39
CA ASP A 132 -16.67 2.70 2.54
C ASP A 132 -17.05 1.46 3.36
N PRO A 133 -18.34 1.06 3.42
CA PRO A 133 -18.79 -0.12 4.16
C PRO A 133 -18.03 -1.40 3.79
N GLN A 134 -17.61 -1.59 2.55
CA GLN A 134 -16.88 -2.77 2.12
C GLN A 134 -15.42 -2.75 2.57
N VAL A 135 -14.79 -1.56 2.68
CA VAL A 135 -13.47 -1.40 3.30
C VAL A 135 -13.57 -1.72 4.79
N VAL A 136 -14.59 -1.20 5.46
CA VAL A 136 -14.85 -1.47 6.88
C VAL A 136 -15.13 -2.96 7.14
N GLU A 137 -15.90 -3.63 6.25
CA GLU A 137 -16.13 -5.08 6.29
C GLU A 137 -14.79 -5.84 6.22
N LEU A 138 -13.94 -5.54 5.25
CA LEU A 138 -12.63 -6.19 5.09
C LEU A 138 -11.73 -5.94 6.32
N VAL A 139 -11.68 -4.71 6.82
CA VAL A 139 -10.90 -4.38 8.01
C VAL A 139 -11.36 -5.13 9.24
N ASN A 140 -12.66 -5.38 9.40
CA ASN A 140 -13.21 -6.11 10.56
C ASN A 140 -13.23 -7.64 10.39
N SER A 141 -12.78 -8.17 9.25
CA SER A 141 -12.74 -9.61 8.97
C SER A 141 -11.56 -10.32 9.68
N ASP A 142 -11.39 -11.60 9.43
CA ASP A 142 -10.25 -12.41 9.87
C ASP A 142 -9.00 -12.26 8.98
N VAL A 143 -9.13 -11.61 7.83
CA VAL A 143 -8.00 -11.35 6.92
C VAL A 143 -7.02 -10.38 7.60
N PRO A 144 -5.70 -10.69 7.64
CA PRO A 144 -4.70 -9.76 8.12
C PRO A 144 -4.65 -8.50 7.24
N VAL A 145 -4.81 -7.32 7.84
CA VAL A 145 -4.86 -6.04 7.14
C VAL A 145 -3.83 -5.09 7.70
N VAL A 146 -3.16 -4.36 6.80
CA VAL A 146 -2.34 -3.19 7.08
C VAL A 146 -2.88 -2.01 6.27
N THR A 147 -3.06 -0.87 6.91
CA THR A 147 -3.52 0.36 6.25
C THR A 147 -2.37 1.35 6.07
N ILE A 148 -2.45 2.16 5.02
CA ILE A 148 -1.53 3.27 4.77
C ILE A 148 -2.25 4.58 5.06
N ASP A 149 -1.65 5.42 5.91
CA ASP A 149 -2.12 6.76 6.30
C ASP A 149 -3.53 6.81 6.91
N HIS A 150 -4.03 5.68 7.44
CA HIS A 150 -5.29 5.64 8.19
C HIS A 150 -5.21 4.63 9.33
N VAL A 151 -5.80 4.97 10.49
CA VAL A 151 -5.77 4.14 11.70
C VAL A 151 -7.13 3.53 11.96
N PHE A 152 -7.16 2.20 12.10
CA PHE A 152 -8.28 1.48 12.70
C PHE A 152 -7.85 0.88 14.04
N ASN A 153 -8.77 0.87 15.00
CA ASN A 153 -8.56 0.14 16.25
C ASN A 153 -8.30 -1.35 15.93
N ASN A 154 -7.32 -1.96 16.56
CA ASN A 154 -6.96 -3.37 16.38
C ASN A 154 -6.36 -3.76 15.01
N ARG A 155 -5.93 -2.80 14.20
CA ARG A 155 -5.22 -3.06 12.94
C ARG A 155 -3.88 -2.31 12.91
N MET A 156 -2.94 -2.89 12.18
CA MET A 156 -1.64 -2.24 11.95
C MET A 156 -1.80 -1.14 10.90
N ALA A 157 -1.18 -0.01 11.13
CA ALA A 157 -1.11 1.09 10.17
C ALA A 157 0.34 1.54 9.98
N VAL A 158 0.66 1.94 8.76
CA VAL A 158 1.88 2.66 8.40
C VAL A 158 1.47 4.10 8.12
N LEU A 159 2.04 5.04 8.86
CA LEU A 159 1.62 6.45 8.82
C LEU A 159 2.78 7.34 8.42
N SER A 160 2.48 8.34 7.60
CA SER A 160 3.37 9.49 7.39
C SER A 160 3.34 10.40 8.61
N ASP A 161 4.48 10.92 9.03
CA ASP A 161 4.54 11.94 10.07
C ASP A 161 4.13 13.31 9.49
N ASN A 162 2.84 13.46 9.24
CA ASN A 162 2.27 14.64 8.61
C ASN A 162 2.45 15.90 9.44
N VAL A 163 2.42 15.79 10.78
CA VAL A 163 2.65 16.91 11.70
C VAL A 163 4.09 17.41 11.56
N ALA A 164 5.07 16.52 11.71
CA ALA A 164 6.48 16.89 11.62
C ALA A 164 6.84 17.39 10.21
N GLY A 165 6.27 16.79 9.16
CA GLY A 165 6.48 17.20 7.77
C GLY A 165 6.05 18.64 7.52
N LEU A 166 4.83 19.02 7.89
CA LEU A 166 4.35 20.39 7.75
C LEU A 166 5.10 21.38 8.64
N LYS A 167 5.44 20.99 9.86
CA LYS A 167 6.29 21.83 10.72
C LYS A 167 7.63 22.12 10.06
N ALA A 168 8.25 21.13 9.42
CA ALA A 168 9.53 21.31 8.72
C ALA A 168 9.39 22.28 7.54
N LEU A 169 8.32 22.17 6.73
CA LEU A 169 8.07 23.08 5.61
C LEU A 169 7.87 24.52 6.07
N VAL A 170 7.06 24.77 7.11
CA VAL A 170 6.85 26.10 7.66
C VAL A 170 8.17 26.68 8.20
N LYS A 171 8.94 25.88 8.96
CA LYS A 171 10.25 26.30 9.48
C LYS A 171 11.23 26.64 8.35
N GLN A 172 11.22 25.87 7.27
CA GLN A 172 12.04 26.15 6.09
C GLN A 172 11.63 27.45 5.41
N ALA A 173 10.32 27.68 5.21
CA ALA A 173 9.81 28.94 4.66
C ALA A 173 10.21 30.13 5.55
N TRP A 174 10.09 29.99 6.87
CA TRP A 174 10.52 31.01 7.83
C TRP A 174 12.03 31.29 7.76
N ALA A 175 12.86 30.24 7.65
CA ALA A 175 14.32 30.37 7.52
C ALA A 175 14.71 31.07 6.21
N CYS A 176 13.90 30.91 5.15
CA CYS A 176 14.05 31.66 3.89
C CYS A 176 13.58 33.12 3.97
N GLY A 177 13.15 33.60 5.15
CA GLY A 177 12.74 34.98 5.38
C GLY A 177 11.24 35.24 5.22
N HIS A 178 10.43 34.24 4.86
CA HIS A 178 8.98 34.41 4.77
C HIS A 178 8.34 34.57 6.15
N ARG A 179 7.36 35.46 6.25
CA ARG A 179 6.57 35.73 7.47
C ARG A 179 5.07 35.66 7.18
N ARG A 180 4.67 35.83 5.94
CA ARG A 180 3.31 35.66 5.44
C ARG A 180 3.26 34.35 4.66
N ILE A 181 2.95 33.27 5.35
CA ILE A 181 2.93 31.90 4.84
C ILE A 181 1.47 31.45 4.79
N ALA A 182 0.99 31.05 3.64
CA ALA A 182 -0.33 30.48 3.44
C ALA A 182 -0.23 28.96 3.26
N PHE A 183 -1.33 28.28 3.53
CA PHE A 183 -1.47 26.85 3.33
C PHE A 183 -2.77 26.52 2.59
N ILE A 184 -2.66 25.85 1.46
CA ILE A 184 -3.80 25.27 0.76
C ILE A 184 -3.76 23.79 1.13
N HIS A 185 -4.78 23.26 1.80
CA HIS A 185 -4.80 21.85 2.22
C HIS A 185 -5.70 20.99 1.32
N GLY A 186 -5.62 19.67 1.46
CA GLY A 186 -6.47 18.72 0.74
C GLY A 186 -7.84 18.51 1.39
N GLU A 187 -8.57 17.49 0.93
CA GLU A 187 -9.87 17.09 1.45
C GLU A 187 -9.78 16.70 2.93
N LYS A 188 -10.91 16.75 3.60
CA LYS A 188 -11.02 16.41 5.04
C LYS A 188 -10.72 14.94 5.31
N THR A 189 -9.47 14.65 5.65
CA THR A 189 -8.95 13.34 6.02
C THR A 189 -8.09 13.47 7.27
N SER A 190 -7.74 12.36 7.93
CA SER A 190 -6.80 12.35 9.05
C SER A 190 -5.40 12.88 8.65
N VAL A 191 -4.98 12.64 7.41
CA VAL A 191 -3.75 13.20 6.85
C VAL A 191 -3.81 14.72 6.83
N THR A 192 -4.88 15.28 6.27
CA THR A 192 -5.11 16.72 6.19
C THR A 192 -5.21 17.38 7.56
N GLU A 193 -5.96 16.78 8.49
CA GLU A 193 -6.09 17.29 9.87
C GLU A 193 -4.73 17.36 10.57
N ASN A 194 -3.89 16.32 10.43
CA ASN A 194 -2.54 16.31 10.97
C ASN A 194 -1.63 17.35 10.31
N ARG A 195 -1.75 17.58 8.99
CA ARG A 195 -1.02 18.63 8.28
C ARG A 195 -1.43 20.01 8.77
N ILE A 196 -2.72 20.29 8.89
CA ILE A 196 -3.24 21.54 9.45
C ILE A 196 -2.71 21.76 10.86
N ALA A 197 -2.77 20.74 11.72
CA ALA A 197 -2.23 20.82 13.07
C ALA A 197 -0.73 21.15 13.08
N GLY A 198 0.06 20.48 12.21
CA GLY A 198 1.50 20.76 12.06
C GLY A 198 1.78 22.19 11.58
N PHE A 199 0.97 22.70 10.65
CA PHE A 199 1.07 24.07 10.17
C PHE A 199 0.87 25.08 11.30
N TYR A 200 -0.24 24.99 12.03
CA TYR A 200 -0.52 25.93 13.12
C TYR A 200 0.47 25.82 14.29
N GLN A 201 0.88 24.60 14.66
CA GLN A 201 1.91 24.41 15.70
C GLN A 201 3.23 25.09 15.33
N ALA A 202 3.66 24.96 14.07
CA ALA A 202 4.89 25.63 13.63
C ALA A 202 4.74 27.15 13.61
N CYS A 203 3.60 27.67 13.19
CA CYS A 203 3.32 29.10 13.20
C CYS A 203 3.35 29.65 14.64
N GLU A 204 2.74 28.96 15.59
CA GLU A 204 2.76 29.33 17.01
C GLU A 204 4.18 29.31 17.58
N GLU A 205 4.96 28.24 17.34
CA GLU A 205 6.36 28.13 17.78
C GLU A 205 7.26 29.26 17.24
N LEU A 206 6.93 29.81 16.07
CA LEU A 206 7.68 30.86 15.40
C LEU A 206 7.12 32.27 15.63
N GLY A 207 6.05 32.40 16.40
CA GLY A 207 5.37 33.67 16.66
C GLY A 207 4.77 34.29 15.40
N LEU A 208 4.31 33.47 14.46
CA LEU A 208 3.64 33.92 13.23
C LEU A 208 2.14 34.05 13.47
N GLU A 209 1.60 35.23 13.23
CA GLU A 209 0.16 35.45 13.17
C GLU A 209 -0.32 35.10 11.76
N ILE A 210 -1.23 34.14 11.66
CA ILE A 210 -1.79 33.64 10.40
C ILE A 210 -3.24 34.08 10.29
N PRO A 211 -3.56 34.98 9.34
CA PRO A 211 -4.94 35.33 9.04
C PRO A 211 -5.75 34.10 8.61
N GLU A 212 -7.02 34.03 8.99
CA GLU A 212 -7.89 32.89 8.63
C GLU A 212 -7.94 32.67 7.11
N GLU A 213 -7.95 33.74 6.33
CA GLU A 213 -7.94 33.68 4.87
C GLU A 213 -6.67 33.10 4.25
N TYR A 214 -5.60 32.85 5.04
CA TYR A 214 -4.37 32.21 4.53
C TYR A 214 -4.44 30.69 4.54
N VAL A 215 -5.41 30.07 5.21
CA VAL A 215 -5.64 28.64 5.19
C VAL A 215 -6.87 28.35 4.33
N ARG A 216 -6.66 27.59 3.25
CA ARG A 216 -7.66 27.38 2.20
C ARG A 216 -7.94 25.92 1.94
N ASP A 217 -9.21 25.64 1.65
CA ASP A 217 -9.68 24.33 1.21
C ASP A 217 -9.29 24.09 -0.26
N GLY A 218 -8.28 23.28 -0.46
CA GLY A 218 -7.93 22.73 -1.76
C GLY A 218 -8.45 21.30 -1.92
N VAL A 219 -7.90 20.65 -2.91
CA VAL A 219 -8.21 19.26 -3.23
C VAL A 219 -6.93 18.59 -3.72
N TYR A 220 -6.58 17.40 -3.18
CA TYR A 220 -5.39 16.68 -3.63
C TYR A 220 -5.44 16.41 -5.13
N HIS A 221 -4.34 16.70 -5.83
CA HIS A 221 -4.20 16.49 -7.28
C HIS A 221 -5.20 17.23 -8.18
N ASP A 222 -5.93 18.22 -7.66
CA ASP A 222 -6.80 19.11 -8.44
C ASP A 222 -6.07 20.43 -8.71
N VAL A 223 -5.42 20.50 -9.88
CA VAL A 223 -4.62 21.66 -10.29
C VAL A 223 -5.50 22.91 -10.45
N GLU A 224 -6.73 22.76 -10.99
CA GLU A 224 -7.63 23.88 -11.23
C GLU A 224 -8.11 24.47 -9.91
N ARG A 225 -8.55 23.64 -8.97
CA ARG A 225 -8.96 24.07 -7.64
C ARG A 225 -7.81 24.75 -6.89
N CYS A 226 -6.62 24.17 -6.88
CA CYS A 226 -5.45 24.78 -6.25
C CYS A 226 -5.06 26.10 -6.91
N ALA A 227 -5.20 26.24 -8.24
CA ALA A 227 -4.95 27.48 -8.94
C ALA A 227 -5.99 28.59 -8.61
N GLU A 228 -7.27 28.24 -8.43
CA GLU A 228 -8.29 29.16 -7.98
C GLU A 228 -7.97 29.73 -6.59
N GLU A 229 -7.68 28.85 -5.61
CA GLU A 229 -7.33 29.28 -4.26
C GLU A 229 -6.01 30.08 -4.23
N THR A 230 -5.06 29.72 -5.06
CA THR A 230 -3.82 30.50 -5.22
C THR A 230 -4.09 31.91 -5.73
N ARG A 231 -4.95 32.08 -6.76
CA ARG A 231 -5.34 33.39 -7.27
C ARG A 231 -6.06 34.21 -6.20
N ALA A 232 -6.94 33.59 -5.41
CA ALA A 232 -7.63 34.23 -4.31
C ALA A 232 -6.64 34.76 -3.25
N LEU A 233 -5.66 33.93 -2.85
CA LEU A 233 -4.60 34.35 -1.91
C LEU A 233 -3.75 35.50 -2.45
N LEU A 234 -3.40 35.47 -3.73
CA LEU A 234 -2.59 36.51 -4.36
C LEU A 234 -3.34 37.83 -4.57
N ALA A 235 -4.70 37.80 -4.56
CA ALA A 235 -5.55 38.99 -4.65
C ALA A 235 -5.78 39.70 -3.31
N LEU A 236 -5.36 39.09 -2.18
CA LEU A 236 -5.49 39.71 -0.87
C LEU A 236 -4.66 41.01 -0.75
N PRO A 237 -5.13 42.03 -0.04
CA PRO A 237 -4.38 43.27 0.21
C PRO A 237 -3.02 43.01 0.87
N GLN A 238 -2.99 42.05 1.81
CA GLN A 238 -1.78 41.53 2.42
C GLN A 238 -1.54 40.11 1.92
N ARG A 239 -1.11 39.98 0.65
CA ARG A 239 -0.87 38.66 0.06
C ARG A 239 0.25 37.89 0.74
N PRO A 240 0.17 36.55 0.82
CA PRO A 240 1.26 35.72 1.30
C PRO A 240 2.49 35.85 0.39
N THR A 241 3.65 35.56 0.94
CA THR A 241 4.94 35.53 0.20
C THR A 241 5.44 34.10 -0.02
N CYS A 242 4.79 33.14 0.64
CA CYS A 242 5.01 31.71 0.47
C CYS A 242 3.64 31.01 0.58
N ILE A 243 3.39 30.04 -0.26
CA ILE A 243 2.20 29.19 -0.22
C ILE A 243 2.69 27.73 -0.15
N ILE A 244 2.23 27.00 0.85
CA ILE A 244 2.45 25.56 0.98
C ILE A 244 1.23 24.85 0.39
N PHE A 245 1.48 23.83 -0.42
CA PHE A 245 0.44 23.01 -1.04
C PHE A 245 0.33 21.64 -0.35
N PRO A 246 -0.82 20.95 -0.51
CA PRO A 246 -1.10 19.67 0.16
C PRO A 246 -0.25 18.50 -0.32
#